data_edcb547dd903f1ece92fb33dc53bcf00
#
_entry.id   edcb547dd903f1ece92fb33dc53bcf00
#
_cell.length_a   1.000
_cell.length_b   1.000
_cell.length_c   1.000
_cell.angle_alpha   90.00
_cell.angle_beta   90.00
_cell.angle_gamma   90.00
#
_symmetry.space_group_name_H-M   'P 1'
#
loop_
_entity.id
_entity.type
_entity.pdbx_description
1 polymer ?
#
loop_
_entity_poly.entity_id
_entity_poly.type
_entity_poly.pdbx_seq_one_letter_code
_entity_poly.pdbx_strand_id
1 'polypeptide(L)'
;MAVLKKYQNKRIAIYGMGATGYSVARAFKRSNAEIVCWDDSIKVRKNIKKLKYPVNKFWSDKNFYDFIVISPGIDIAKCKIKNFLKKNRKKIITDLDIFFELNKNSTLISITGTNGKSTTCKIIEKILRTANYNVKTVGNIGVPILAQGSKKKRQILILEASSYQLQYSKLFRSRHAAILNISTDHLERHGNIKNYIKAKSK
;
A
#
# COMPACT_ATOMS: atom_id res chain seq x y z
N MET A 1 -14.64 7.30 10.30
CA MET A 1 -13.75 6.55 9.39
C MET A 1 -14.52 5.38 8.81
N ALA A 2 -14.40 5.09 7.50
CA ALA A 2 -15.04 3.93 6.90
C ALA A 2 -14.45 2.66 7.53
N VAL A 3 -15.34 1.80 8.04
CA VAL A 3 -14.96 0.48 8.55
C VAL A 3 -14.65 -0.39 7.34
N LEU A 4 -13.52 -1.08 7.37
CA LEU A 4 -13.13 -2.05 6.34
C LEU A 4 -13.99 -3.33 6.48
N LYS A 5 -15.29 -3.24 6.18
CA LYS A 5 -16.27 -4.32 6.36
C LYS A 5 -15.79 -5.68 5.80
N LYS A 6 -15.12 -5.65 4.64
CA LYS A 6 -14.56 -6.85 3.98
C LYS A 6 -13.56 -7.62 4.85
N TYR A 7 -12.88 -6.92 5.77
CA TYR A 7 -11.83 -7.50 6.60
C TYR A 7 -12.27 -7.72 8.05
N GLN A 8 -13.53 -7.45 8.36
CA GLN A 8 -14.10 -7.69 9.69
C GLN A 8 -14.05 -9.18 10.01
N ASN A 9 -13.64 -9.51 11.24
CA ASN A 9 -13.46 -10.89 11.72
C ASN A 9 -12.49 -11.74 10.87
N LYS A 10 -11.59 -11.08 10.10
CA LYS A 10 -10.54 -11.74 9.32
C LYS A 10 -9.23 -11.76 10.07
N ARG A 11 -8.44 -12.82 9.85
CA ARG A 11 -7.08 -12.94 10.38
C ARG A 11 -6.09 -12.41 9.35
N ILE A 12 -5.32 -11.39 9.75
CA ILE A 12 -4.48 -10.62 8.85
C ILE A 12 -3.04 -10.57 9.38
N ALA A 13 -2.09 -11.08 8.60
CA ALA A 13 -0.68 -10.92 8.87
C ALA A 13 -0.16 -9.64 8.20
N ILE A 14 0.65 -8.85 8.90
CA ILE A 14 1.29 -7.63 8.35
C ILE A 14 2.80 -7.80 8.40
N TYR A 15 3.44 -7.78 7.25
CA TYR A 15 4.89 -7.91 7.10
C TYR A 15 5.53 -6.61 6.62
N GLY A 16 6.49 -6.12 7.41
CA GLY A 16 7.12 -4.81 7.24
C GLY A 16 6.37 -3.72 8.00
N MET A 17 6.89 -3.37 9.19
CA MET A 17 6.26 -2.44 10.11
C MET A 17 6.98 -1.08 10.14
N GLY A 18 7.32 -0.55 8.95
CA GLY A 18 7.64 0.86 8.75
C GLY A 18 6.37 1.74 8.81
N ALA A 19 6.46 2.98 8.37
CA ALA A 19 5.33 3.93 8.39
C ALA A 19 4.06 3.35 7.74
N THR A 20 4.19 2.68 6.60
CA THR A 20 3.07 2.01 5.89
C THR A 20 2.46 0.90 6.74
N GLY A 21 3.28 -0.01 7.27
CA GLY A 21 2.79 -1.13 8.09
C GLY A 21 2.05 -0.67 9.35
N TYR A 22 2.54 0.35 10.04
CA TYR A 22 1.83 0.97 11.15
C TYR A 22 0.50 1.58 10.74
N SER A 23 0.45 2.24 9.60
CA SER A 23 -0.79 2.82 9.05
C SER A 23 -1.82 1.73 8.75
N VAL A 24 -1.40 0.61 8.17
CA VAL A 24 -2.21 -0.59 7.91
C VAL A 24 -2.73 -1.19 9.22
N ALA A 25 -1.84 -1.45 10.18
CA ALA A 25 -2.21 -2.03 11.48
C ALA A 25 -3.25 -1.16 12.21
N ARG A 26 -3.08 0.17 12.16
CA ARG A 26 -4.03 1.13 12.73
C ARG A 26 -5.40 1.10 12.05
N ALA A 27 -5.41 0.94 10.72
CA ALA A 27 -6.65 0.84 9.96
C ALA A 27 -7.42 -0.45 10.32
N PHE A 28 -6.74 -1.59 10.42
CA PHE A 28 -7.36 -2.86 10.77
C PHE A 28 -7.80 -2.95 12.24
N LYS A 29 -7.03 -2.41 13.19
CA LYS A 29 -7.46 -2.33 14.61
C LYS A 29 -8.83 -1.68 14.77
N ARG A 30 -9.19 -0.74 13.88
CA ARG A 30 -10.50 -0.07 13.86
C ARG A 30 -11.59 -0.85 13.13
N SER A 31 -11.25 -1.96 12.51
CA SER A 31 -12.16 -2.78 11.69
C SER A 31 -12.53 -4.11 12.36
N ASN A 32 -12.16 -4.28 13.63
CA ASN A 32 -12.36 -5.54 14.37
C ASN A 32 -11.74 -6.76 13.66
N ALA A 33 -10.62 -6.57 12.93
CA ALA A 33 -9.82 -7.64 12.35
C ALA A 33 -8.80 -8.15 13.38
N GLU A 34 -8.57 -9.46 13.41
CA GLU A 34 -7.46 -10.06 14.17
C GLU A 34 -6.17 -9.84 13.41
N ILE A 35 -5.23 -9.07 13.95
CA ILE A 35 -3.97 -8.76 13.28
C ILE A 35 -2.77 -9.39 13.98
N VAL A 36 -1.77 -9.79 13.21
CA VAL A 36 -0.42 -10.11 13.68
C VAL A 36 0.60 -9.36 12.86
N CYS A 37 1.63 -8.83 13.52
CA CYS A 37 2.63 -7.98 12.90
C CYS A 37 4.01 -8.63 12.96
N TRP A 38 4.81 -8.42 11.91
CA TRP A 38 6.21 -8.80 11.90
C TRP A 38 7.06 -7.81 11.10
N ASP A 39 8.29 -7.67 11.56
CA ASP A 39 9.36 -6.95 10.85
C ASP A 39 10.68 -7.69 11.07
N ASP A 40 11.58 -7.67 10.09
CA ASP A 40 12.89 -8.34 10.22
C ASP A 40 13.82 -7.60 11.17
N SER A 41 13.61 -6.31 11.39
CA SER A 41 14.36 -5.48 12.35
C SER A 41 13.92 -5.74 13.79
N ILE A 42 14.87 -6.14 14.66
CA ILE A 42 14.62 -6.31 16.10
C ILE A 42 14.16 -4.99 16.75
N LYS A 43 14.76 -3.86 16.34
CA LYS A 43 14.38 -2.52 16.84
C LYS A 43 12.92 -2.20 16.55
N VAL A 44 12.48 -2.49 15.31
CA VAL A 44 11.08 -2.28 14.91
C VAL A 44 10.15 -3.19 15.70
N ARG A 45 10.50 -4.49 15.87
CA ARG A 45 9.68 -5.41 16.69
C ARG A 45 9.52 -4.97 18.13
N LYS A 46 10.58 -4.43 18.76
CA LYS A 46 10.49 -3.85 20.11
C LYS A 46 9.48 -2.69 20.16
N ASN A 47 9.48 -1.81 19.14
CA ASN A 47 8.53 -0.71 19.05
C ASN A 47 7.09 -1.18 18.83
N ILE A 48 6.87 -2.21 17.99
CA ILE A 48 5.55 -2.80 17.77
C ILE A 48 4.95 -3.29 19.10
N LYS A 49 5.77 -4.00 19.92
CA LYS A 49 5.34 -4.49 21.23
C LYS A 49 5.01 -3.35 22.20
N LYS A 50 5.82 -2.28 22.24
CA LYS A 50 5.52 -1.07 23.04
C LYS A 50 4.18 -0.45 22.68
N LEU A 51 3.80 -0.48 21.40
CA LEU A 51 2.52 0.02 20.91
C LEU A 51 1.38 -1.00 21.07
N LYS A 52 1.61 -2.10 21.79
CA LYS A 52 0.64 -3.17 22.09
C LYS A 52 0.01 -3.80 20.83
N TYR A 53 0.79 -3.94 19.76
CA TYR A 53 0.41 -4.77 18.62
C TYR A 53 0.92 -6.20 18.80
N PRO A 54 0.15 -7.23 18.43
CA PRO A 54 0.61 -8.62 18.46
C PRO A 54 1.80 -8.84 17.51
N VAL A 55 2.88 -9.43 18.02
CA VAL A 55 4.10 -9.72 17.24
C VAL A 55 4.35 -11.22 17.27
N ASN A 56 4.26 -11.87 16.12
CA ASN A 56 4.53 -13.30 15.99
C ASN A 56 5.12 -13.65 14.62
N LYS A 57 5.84 -14.77 14.55
CA LYS A 57 6.31 -15.41 13.31
C LYS A 57 5.13 -16.11 12.62
N PHE A 58 4.24 -15.34 12.00
CA PHE A 58 2.98 -15.84 11.41
C PHE A 58 3.17 -16.94 10.36
N TRP A 59 4.36 -17.11 9.81
CA TRP A 59 4.68 -18.19 8.85
C TRP A 59 4.99 -19.54 9.50
N SER A 60 5.28 -19.58 10.80
CA SER A 60 5.48 -20.79 11.61
C SER A 60 4.22 -21.15 12.41
N ASP A 61 3.21 -20.31 12.38
CA ASP A 61 1.93 -20.56 13.02
C ASP A 61 1.10 -21.54 12.17
N LYS A 62 0.50 -22.55 12.81
CA LYS A 62 -0.46 -23.46 12.16
C LYS A 62 -1.77 -22.75 11.80
N ASN A 63 -1.98 -21.54 12.32
CA ASN A 63 -3.16 -20.75 12.07
C ASN A 63 -3.21 -20.26 10.63
N PHE A 64 -4.39 -20.30 10.08
CA PHE A 64 -4.69 -19.81 8.75
C PHE A 64 -4.86 -18.28 8.78
N TYR A 65 -4.25 -17.57 7.83
CA TYR A 65 -4.47 -16.15 7.60
C TYR A 65 -5.30 -15.95 6.32
N ASP A 66 -6.32 -15.10 6.40
CA ASP A 66 -7.15 -14.74 5.25
C ASP A 66 -6.36 -13.84 4.30
N PHE A 67 -5.61 -12.88 4.86
CA PHE A 67 -4.79 -11.92 4.10
C PHE A 67 -3.39 -11.76 4.70
N ILE A 68 -2.44 -11.46 3.82
CA ILE A 68 -1.06 -11.10 4.18
C ILE A 68 -0.78 -9.75 3.56
N VAL A 69 -0.68 -8.71 4.37
CA VAL A 69 -0.33 -7.36 3.90
C VAL A 69 1.18 -7.22 3.87
N ILE A 70 1.72 -6.82 2.73
CA ILE A 70 3.15 -6.58 2.55
C ILE A 70 3.38 -5.10 2.32
N SER A 71 4.24 -4.51 3.16
CA SER A 71 4.69 -3.13 2.95
C SER A 71 5.52 -2.99 1.67
N PRO A 72 5.46 -1.85 0.97
CA PRO A 72 6.18 -1.64 -0.31
C PRO A 72 7.68 -1.90 -0.24
N GLY A 73 8.32 -1.62 0.90
CA GLY A 73 9.74 -1.86 1.13
C GLY A 73 10.16 -3.33 1.16
N ILE A 74 9.22 -4.26 1.34
CA ILE A 74 9.54 -5.71 1.38
C ILE A 74 9.74 -6.24 -0.03
N ASP A 75 10.90 -6.84 -0.28
CA ASP A 75 11.16 -7.60 -1.50
C ASP A 75 10.85 -9.09 -1.28
N ILE A 76 9.76 -9.57 -1.88
CA ILE A 76 9.34 -10.99 -1.74
C ILE A 76 10.42 -11.95 -2.25
N ALA A 77 11.21 -11.54 -3.25
CA ALA A 77 12.24 -12.42 -3.81
C ALA A 77 13.45 -12.60 -2.86
N LYS A 78 13.73 -11.59 -2.04
CA LYS A 78 14.92 -11.51 -1.17
C LYS A 78 14.62 -11.71 0.31
N CYS A 79 13.36 -11.59 0.75
CA CYS A 79 13.01 -11.65 2.17
C CYS A 79 13.17 -13.06 2.78
N LYS A 80 13.34 -13.12 4.10
CA LYS A 80 13.57 -14.36 4.86
C LYS A 80 12.44 -15.39 4.68
N ILE A 81 11.21 -14.96 4.46
CA ILE A 81 10.03 -15.82 4.33
C ILE A 81 9.54 -15.96 2.89
N LYS A 82 10.43 -15.79 1.91
CA LYS A 82 10.10 -15.82 0.47
C LYS A 82 9.30 -17.06 0.04
N ASN A 83 9.65 -18.24 0.56
CA ASN A 83 8.97 -19.50 0.19
C ASN A 83 7.53 -19.52 0.71
N PHE A 84 7.31 -19.09 1.94
CA PHE A 84 5.98 -18.95 2.53
C PHE A 84 5.12 -17.96 1.72
N LEU A 85 5.66 -16.79 1.38
CA LEU A 85 4.95 -15.78 0.61
C LEU A 85 4.65 -16.25 -0.82
N LYS A 86 5.56 -16.98 -1.47
CA LYS A 86 5.30 -17.58 -2.79
C LYS A 86 4.13 -18.56 -2.76
N LYS A 87 4.08 -19.45 -1.76
CA LYS A 87 2.98 -20.42 -1.57
C LYS A 87 1.63 -19.70 -1.29
N ASN A 88 1.66 -18.59 -0.58
CA ASN A 88 0.48 -17.82 -0.18
C ASN A 88 0.21 -16.60 -1.09
N ARG A 89 0.74 -16.57 -2.32
CA ARG A 89 0.67 -15.41 -3.20
C ARG A 89 -0.75 -14.87 -3.40
N LYS A 90 -1.75 -15.75 -3.45
CA LYS A 90 -3.17 -15.35 -3.63
C LYS A 90 -3.71 -14.49 -2.48
N LYS A 91 -3.19 -14.68 -1.26
CA LYS A 91 -3.59 -13.95 -0.05
C LYS A 91 -2.88 -12.62 0.14
N ILE A 92 -1.83 -12.35 -0.64
CA ILE A 92 -1.05 -11.10 -0.54
C ILE A 92 -1.86 -9.94 -1.07
N ILE A 93 -1.94 -8.88 -0.25
CA ILE A 93 -2.49 -7.57 -0.59
C ILE A 93 -1.53 -6.47 -0.14
N THR A 94 -1.75 -5.25 -0.61
CA THR A 94 -0.93 -4.07 -0.30
C THR A 94 -1.79 -2.96 0.32
N ASP A 95 -1.14 -1.92 0.81
CA ASP A 95 -1.80 -0.70 1.28
C ASP A 95 -2.62 -0.01 0.17
N LEU A 96 -2.19 -0.11 -1.09
CA LEU A 96 -2.95 0.39 -2.25
C LEU A 96 -4.27 -0.38 -2.44
N ASP A 97 -4.24 -1.70 -2.28
CA ASP A 97 -5.44 -2.53 -2.39
C ASP A 97 -6.47 -2.16 -1.30
N ILE A 98 -5.99 -1.95 -0.07
CA ILE A 98 -6.81 -1.53 1.05
C ILE A 98 -7.34 -0.11 0.84
N PHE A 99 -6.49 0.80 0.35
CA PHE A 99 -6.87 2.17 0.04
C PHE A 99 -7.96 2.23 -1.03
N PHE A 100 -7.83 1.43 -2.08
CA PHE A 100 -8.84 1.33 -3.12
C PHE A 100 -10.20 0.88 -2.57
N GLU A 101 -10.22 -0.15 -1.71
CA GLU A 101 -11.44 -0.63 -1.05
C GLU A 101 -12.12 0.47 -0.21
N LEU A 102 -11.35 1.31 0.46
CA LEU A 102 -11.86 2.41 1.29
C LEU A 102 -12.38 3.60 0.47
N ASN A 103 -11.97 3.73 -0.79
CA ASN A 103 -12.23 4.90 -1.61
C ASN A 103 -12.98 4.58 -2.93
N LYS A 104 -13.75 3.50 -2.98
CA LYS A 104 -14.50 3.08 -4.18
C LYS A 104 -15.44 4.14 -4.75
N ASN A 105 -15.92 5.04 -3.90
CA ASN A 105 -16.81 6.13 -4.31
C ASN A 105 -16.07 7.42 -4.72
N SER A 106 -14.73 7.38 -4.74
CA SER A 106 -13.89 8.49 -5.17
C SER A 106 -13.38 8.25 -6.59
N THR A 107 -13.15 9.32 -7.33
CA THR A 107 -12.46 9.25 -8.62
C THR A 107 -10.96 9.17 -8.35
N LEU A 108 -10.31 8.07 -8.72
CA LEU A 108 -8.87 7.89 -8.57
C LEU A 108 -8.15 8.25 -9.86
N ILE A 109 -7.16 9.13 -9.76
CA ILE A 109 -6.22 9.50 -10.83
C ILE A 109 -4.84 9.06 -10.36
N SER A 110 -4.17 8.17 -11.08
CA SER A 110 -2.84 7.67 -10.71
C SER A 110 -1.76 8.23 -11.61
N ILE A 111 -0.73 8.79 -10.99
CA ILE A 111 0.44 9.32 -11.66
C ILE A 111 1.65 8.49 -11.23
N THR A 112 2.32 7.87 -12.19
CA THR A 112 3.59 7.17 -11.98
C THR A 112 4.60 7.59 -13.03
N GLY A 113 5.83 7.18 -12.87
CA GLY A 113 6.96 7.53 -13.74
C GLY A 113 8.27 7.45 -12.96
N THR A 114 9.39 7.57 -13.64
CA THR A 114 10.68 7.71 -12.96
C THR A 114 10.76 9.09 -12.33
N ASN A 115 10.54 10.15 -13.11
CA ASN A 115 10.65 11.55 -12.69
C ASN A 115 9.33 12.31 -12.88
N GLY A 116 9.19 13.47 -12.21
CA GLY A 116 8.10 14.41 -12.42
C GLY A 116 6.78 14.09 -11.71
N LYS A 117 6.65 12.94 -11.03
CA LYS A 117 5.40 12.49 -10.38
C LYS A 117 4.80 13.53 -9.44
N SER A 118 5.56 13.98 -8.45
CA SER A 118 5.09 14.92 -7.41
C SER A 118 4.70 16.27 -8.01
N THR A 119 5.49 16.75 -8.96
CA THR A 119 5.21 18.02 -9.66
C THR A 119 3.90 17.92 -10.44
N THR A 120 3.73 16.85 -11.23
CA THR A 120 2.52 16.62 -12.02
C THR A 120 1.29 16.49 -11.11
N CYS A 121 1.38 15.74 -10.01
CA CYS A 121 0.30 15.63 -9.03
C CYS A 121 -0.11 16.99 -8.47
N LYS A 122 0.85 17.83 -8.11
CA LYS A 122 0.58 19.18 -7.58
C LYS A 122 -0.05 20.11 -8.63
N ILE A 123 0.41 20.04 -9.88
CA ILE A 123 -0.17 20.83 -10.99
C ILE A 123 -1.62 20.42 -11.20
N ILE A 124 -1.91 19.12 -11.34
CA ILE A 124 -3.27 18.62 -11.52
C ILE A 124 -4.16 19.00 -10.32
N GLU A 125 -3.64 18.88 -9.09
CA GLU A 125 -4.38 19.30 -7.89
C GLU A 125 -4.72 20.79 -7.96
N LYS A 126 -3.78 21.67 -8.33
CA LYS A 126 -4.01 23.09 -8.45
C LYS A 126 -5.08 23.40 -9.50
N ILE A 127 -4.98 22.82 -10.69
CA ILE A 127 -5.96 23.01 -11.78
C ILE A 127 -7.37 22.61 -11.32
N LEU A 128 -7.50 21.42 -10.73
CA LEU A 128 -8.80 20.92 -10.29
C LEU A 128 -9.38 21.74 -9.12
N ARG A 129 -8.53 22.25 -8.21
CA ARG A 129 -8.96 23.15 -7.14
C ARG A 129 -9.47 24.47 -7.69
N THR A 130 -8.76 25.07 -8.66
CA THR A 130 -9.20 26.31 -9.32
C THR A 130 -10.53 26.12 -10.03
N ALA A 131 -10.80 24.92 -10.56
CA ALA A 131 -12.09 24.54 -11.14
C ALA A 131 -13.13 24.09 -10.08
N ASN A 132 -12.92 24.40 -8.79
CA ASN A 132 -13.83 24.12 -7.68
C ASN A 132 -14.11 22.63 -7.41
N TYR A 133 -13.26 21.70 -7.89
CA TYR A 133 -13.40 20.28 -7.55
C TYR A 133 -12.88 20.01 -6.13
N ASN A 134 -13.55 19.08 -5.41
CA ASN A 134 -13.05 18.53 -4.16
C ASN A 134 -11.93 17.51 -4.47
N VAL A 135 -10.69 17.96 -4.44
CA VAL A 135 -9.51 17.16 -4.84
C VAL A 135 -8.46 17.12 -3.75
N LYS A 136 -7.75 15.99 -3.66
CA LYS A 136 -6.63 15.81 -2.75
C LYS A 136 -5.56 14.92 -3.38
N THR A 137 -4.30 15.34 -3.29
CA THR A 137 -3.14 14.49 -3.63
C THR A 137 -2.79 13.57 -2.45
N VAL A 138 -2.53 12.31 -2.75
CA VAL A 138 -2.20 11.24 -1.80
C VAL A 138 -1.09 10.34 -2.34
N GLY A 139 -0.49 9.51 -1.49
CA GLY A 139 0.47 8.49 -1.93
C GLY A 139 1.90 8.76 -1.47
N ASN A 140 2.88 8.66 -2.36
CA ASN A 140 4.32 8.63 -2.06
C ASN A 140 4.91 9.95 -1.49
N ILE A 141 4.09 10.89 -1.06
CA ILE A 141 4.49 12.21 -0.55
C ILE A 141 4.61 12.14 0.98
N GLY A 142 5.59 11.39 1.49
CA GLY A 142 5.99 11.40 2.91
C GLY A 142 4.98 10.85 3.93
N VAL A 143 3.69 10.79 3.60
CA VAL A 143 2.64 10.30 4.50
C VAL A 143 2.03 9.01 3.95
N PRO A 144 1.94 7.92 4.75
CA PRO A 144 1.32 6.69 4.31
C PRO A 144 -0.11 6.90 3.81
N ILE A 145 -0.45 6.27 2.68
CA ILE A 145 -1.72 6.50 1.99
C ILE A 145 -2.95 6.25 2.91
N LEU A 146 -2.90 5.23 3.75
CA LEU A 146 -3.98 4.92 4.69
C LEU A 146 -4.07 5.89 5.88
N ALA A 147 -3.00 6.61 6.20
CA ALA A 147 -3.02 7.64 7.25
C ALA A 147 -3.80 8.89 6.81
N GLN A 148 -4.02 9.07 5.52
CA GLN A 148 -4.70 10.24 4.99
C GLN A 148 -6.23 10.19 5.14
N GLY A 149 -6.76 9.06 5.60
CA GLY A 149 -8.19 8.85 5.90
C GLY A 149 -9.07 8.79 4.65
N SER A 150 -10.17 8.06 4.75
CA SER A 150 -11.24 8.10 3.77
C SER A 150 -12.25 9.19 4.17
N LYS A 151 -12.61 10.08 3.25
CA LYS A 151 -13.72 11.02 3.44
C LYS A 151 -15.00 10.38 2.90
N LYS A 152 -16.12 10.54 3.61
CA LYS A 152 -17.44 10.03 3.18
C LYS A 152 -17.97 10.69 1.90
N LYS A 153 -17.48 11.88 1.53
CA LYS A 153 -17.93 12.61 0.34
C LYS A 153 -17.14 12.17 -0.90
N ARG A 154 -17.82 12.10 -2.04
CA ARG A 154 -17.17 11.94 -3.36
C ARG A 154 -16.07 12.98 -3.52
N GLN A 155 -14.88 12.54 -3.86
CA GLN A 155 -13.72 13.41 -4.09
C GLN A 155 -12.86 12.84 -5.21
N ILE A 156 -12.04 13.70 -5.79
CA ILE A 156 -10.98 13.28 -6.71
C ILE A 156 -9.72 13.04 -5.87
N LEU A 157 -9.13 11.87 -5.98
CA LEU A 157 -7.88 11.52 -5.32
C LEU A 157 -6.80 11.35 -6.39
N ILE A 158 -5.79 12.19 -6.34
CA ILE A 158 -4.62 12.11 -7.21
C ILE A 158 -3.56 11.30 -6.45
N LEU A 159 -3.30 10.09 -6.93
CA LEU A 159 -2.33 9.19 -6.33
C LEU A 159 -0.97 9.31 -7.01
N GLU A 160 0.05 9.72 -6.24
CA GLU A 160 1.43 9.50 -6.63
C GLU A 160 1.83 8.06 -6.29
N ALA A 161 1.96 7.21 -7.31
CA ALA A 161 2.27 5.80 -7.14
C ALA A 161 3.73 5.47 -7.49
N SER A 162 4.45 4.84 -6.56
CA SER A 162 5.76 4.27 -6.82
C SER A 162 5.67 2.87 -7.44
N SER A 163 6.73 2.43 -8.13
CA SER A 163 6.81 1.07 -8.65
C SER A 163 6.76 0.01 -7.54
N TYR A 164 7.28 0.31 -6.36
CA TYR A 164 7.25 -0.58 -5.19
C TYR A 164 5.82 -0.81 -4.69
N GLN A 165 5.00 0.25 -4.63
CA GLN A 165 3.60 0.14 -4.23
C GLN A 165 2.78 -0.65 -5.26
N LEU A 166 3.00 -0.40 -6.55
CA LEU A 166 2.29 -1.06 -7.63
C LEU A 166 2.69 -2.53 -7.81
N GLN A 167 3.95 -2.90 -7.52
CA GLN A 167 4.54 -4.22 -7.83
C GLN A 167 3.68 -5.40 -7.37
N TYR A 168 3.16 -5.35 -6.16
CA TYR A 168 2.39 -6.45 -5.55
C TYR A 168 0.90 -6.16 -5.41
N SER A 169 0.46 -4.96 -5.77
CA SER A 169 -0.96 -4.60 -5.77
C SER A 169 -1.73 -5.41 -6.82
N LYS A 170 -2.96 -5.83 -6.48
CA LYS A 170 -3.81 -6.66 -7.33
C LYS A 170 -5.21 -6.09 -7.54
N LEU A 171 -5.75 -5.45 -6.53
CA LEU A 171 -7.12 -4.96 -6.51
C LEU A 171 -7.21 -3.49 -6.89
N PHE A 172 -6.12 -2.76 -6.72
CA PHE A 172 -6.07 -1.33 -7.03
C PHE A 172 -6.39 -1.07 -8.49
N ARG A 173 -7.31 -0.12 -8.72
CA ARG A 173 -7.69 0.38 -10.04
C ARG A 173 -7.87 1.90 -9.95
N SER A 174 -7.37 2.61 -10.93
CA SER A 174 -7.65 4.03 -11.10
C SER A 174 -8.54 4.26 -12.32
N ARG A 175 -9.36 5.29 -12.25
CA ARG A 175 -10.20 5.69 -13.39
C ARG A 175 -9.37 6.31 -14.50
N HIS A 176 -8.34 7.08 -14.12
CA HIS A 176 -7.37 7.67 -15.03
C HIS A 176 -5.98 7.34 -14.53
N ALA A 177 -5.07 7.01 -15.44
CA ALA A 177 -3.68 6.73 -15.12
C ALA A 177 -2.75 7.36 -16.15
N ALA A 178 -1.59 7.84 -15.68
CA ALA A 178 -0.52 8.31 -16.54
C ALA A 178 0.82 7.77 -16.10
N ILE A 179 1.61 7.29 -17.06
CA ILE A 179 3.03 7.00 -16.91
C ILE A 179 3.78 8.14 -17.61
N LEU A 180 4.44 9.00 -16.83
CA LEU A 180 5.05 10.22 -17.36
C LEU A 180 6.28 9.93 -18.21
N ASN A 181 7.11 9.04 -17.68
CA ASN A 181 8.36 8.62 -18.33
C ASN A 181 8.89 7.34 -17.68
N ILE A 182 9.76 6.66 -18.39
CA ILE A 182 10.50 5.50 -17.91
C ILE A 182 11.97 5.70 -18.25
N SER A 183 12.83 5.76 -17.26
CA SER A 183 14.27 5.65 -17.37
C SER A 183 14.80 4.61 -16.40
N THR A 184 16.03 4.21 -16.54
CA THR A 184 16.65 3.18 -15.68
C THR A 184 16.69 3.66 -14.23
N ASP A 185 15.99 2.93 -13.36
CA ASP A 185 15.90 3.20 -11.93
C ASP A 185 15.47 1.95 -11.16
N HIS A 186 15.84 1.84 -9.91
CA HIS A 186 15.43 0.76 -9.01
C HIS A 186 15.67 -0.67 -9.54
N LEU A 187 16.74 -0.88 -10.34
CA LEU A 187 17.06 -2.20 -10.89
C LEU A 187 17.46 -3.21 -9.81
N GLU A 188 18.03 -2.76 -8.70
CA GLU A 188 18.33 -3.57 -7.52
C GLU A 188 17.07 -4.26 -6.95
N ARG A 189 15.88 -3.66 -7.19
CA ARG A 189 14.57 -4.18 -6.78
C ARG A 189 13.90 -4.99 -7.88
N HIS A 190 13.88 -4.48 -9.10
CA HIS A 190 13.10 -5.05 -10.20
C HIS A 190 13.91 -6.05 -11.06
N GLY A 191 15.24 -6.06 -10.90
CA GLY A 191 16.16 -6.91 -11.65
C GLY A 191 16.48 -6.39 -13.07
N ASN A 192 15.47 -5.89 -13.77
CA ASN A 192 15.63 -5.32 -15.12
C ASN A 192 14.54 -4.30 -15.44
N ILE A 193 14.76 -3.55 -16.53
CA ILE A 193 13.85 -2.50 -16.98
C ILE A 193 12.47 -3.05 -17.37
N LYS A 194 12.38 -4.26 -17.94
CA LYS A 194 11.10 -4.88 -18.33
C LYS A 194 10.20 -5.10 -17.09
N ASN A 195 10.77 -5.60 -16.00
CA ASN A 195 10.03 -5.79 -14.75
C ASN A 195 9.64 -4.46 -14.10
N TYR A 196 10.49 -3.43 -14.22
CA TYR A 196 10.17 -2.08 -13.74
C TYR A 196 8.99 -1.49 -14.51
N ILE A 197 8.99 -1.57 -15.83
CA ILE A 197 7.85 -1.18 -16.68
C ILE A 197 6.61 -1.96 -16.28
N LYS A 198 6.70 -3.29 -16.19
CA LYS A 198 5.58 -4.15 -15.77
C LYS A 198 5.01 -3.79 -14.40
N ALA A 199 5.84 -3.32 -13.47
CA ALA A 199 5.36 -2.86 -12.17
C ALA A 199 4.56 -1.55 -12.27
N LYS A 200 4.98 -0.63 -13.14
CA LYS A 200 4.30 0.66 -13.34
C LYS A 200 3.04 0.57 -14.20
N SER A 201 2.95 -0.40 -15.09
CA SER A 201 1.82 -0.57 -16.03
C SER A 201 0.63 -1.37 -15.44
N LYS A 202 0.65 -1.62 -14.13
CA LYS A 202 -0.47 -2.21 -13.41
C LYS A 202 -1.54 -1.17 -13.07
#